data_34789a7a547f22ef6f819af4c3ab2f3c
#
_entry.id   34789a7a547f22ef6f819af4c3ab2f3c
#
_cell.length_a   1.000
_cell.length_b   1.000
_cell.length_c   1.000
_cell.angle_alpha   90.00
_cell.angle_beta   90.00
_cell.angle_gamma   90.00
#
_symmetry.space_group_name_H-M   'P 1'
#
loop_
_entity.id
_entity.type
_entity.pdbx_description
1 polymer ?
#
loop_
_entity_poly.entity_id
_entity_poly.type
_entity_poly.pdbx_seq_one_letter_code
_entity_poly.pdbx_strand_id
1 'polypeptide(L)'
;MGCLVVGIPKEFSNQMKRSLAIITVLASGIVLTATAQPPAAPAAPAATAPAATAAPAGPAKIAVIAFQLAVAQTNEGQRNFADLQKKYAPKEASLKSLSDEIDNLTKQLQTQGASLSDAERNNRAKTIDDKKKQLDRETEDLRNDGQQDMQDLYNNLAAKVYDVMQSYAEQQGFTLILDISQQQSPVLYASQGTNITKPVIDAYNVKSGVPAPAAQPAAETPRPRPATPTRPAGATPKPPTH
;
A
#
# COMPACT_ATOMS: atom_id res chain seq x y z
N MET A 1 -18.30 -12.74 32.12
CA MET A 1 -18.72 -13.19 30.79
C MET A 1 -19.81 -12.27 30.30
N GLY A 2 -19.49 -11.34 29.40
CA GLY A 2 -20.42 -10.39 28.78
C GLY A 2 -19.86 -10.01 27.44
N CYS A 3 -20.39 -10.62 26.36
CA CYS A 3 -20.04 -10.31 24.98
C CYS A 3 -20.59 -8.94 24.59
N LEU A 4 -19.70 -8.01 24.30
CA LEU A 4 -20.04 -6.71 23.69
C LEU A 4 -20.13 -6.92 22.17
N VAL A 5 -21.38 -6.99 21.67
CA VAL A 5 -21.67 -6.99 20.24
C VAL A 5 -21.55 -5.57 19.74
N VAL A 6 -20.47 -5.28 18.99
CA VAL A 6 -20.28 -4.01 18.28
C VAL A 6 -21.19 -4.00 17.06
N GLY A 7 -22.23 -3.18 17.10
CA GLY A 7 -23.16 -2.98 15.99
C GLY A 7 -22.49 -2.24 14.83
N ILE A 8 -22.50 -2.86 13.66
CA ILE A 8 -22.06 -2.28 12.38
C ILE A 8 -23.12 -1.29 11.91
N PRO A 9 -22.79 -0.03 11.57
CA PRO A 9 -23.77 0.93 11.07
C PRO A 9 -24.27 0.53 9.68
N LYS A 10 -25.60 0.50 9.53
CA LYS A 10 -26.38 0.09 8.34
C LYS A 10 -26.40 1.09 7.16
N GLU A 11 -25.48 2.04 7.11
CA GLU A 11 -25.56 3.14 6.13
C GLU A 11 -24.87 2.85 4.77
N PHE A 12 -24.16 1.72 4.61
CA PHE A 12 -23.44 1.41 3.36
C PHE A 12 -24.29 0.73 2.27
N SER A 13 -25.56 0.43 2.55
CA SER A 13 -26.39 -0.37 1.60
C SER A 13 -27.18 0.43 0.56
N ASN A 14 -27.17 1.77 0.58
CA ASN A 14 -28.06 2.56 -0.26
C ASN A 14 -27.38 3.25 -1.47
N GLN A 15 -26.07 3.15 -1.64
CA GLN A 15 -25.38 3.73 -2.81
C GLN A 15 -25.36 2.82 -4.05
N MET A 16 -25.70 1.53 -3.92
CA MET A 16 -25.60 0.57 -5.03
C MET A 16 -26.87 0.37 -5.85
N LYS A 17 -27.95 1.12 -5.58
CA LYS A 17 -29.25 0.90 -6.25
C LYS A 17 -29.66 1.97 -7.28
N ARG A 18 -28.77 2.89 -7.69
CA ARG A 18 -29.14 4.00 -8.59
C ARG A 18 -28.46 4.00 -9.95
N SER A 19 -27.81 2.95 -10.41
CA SER A 19 -27.15 2.89 -11.72
C SER A 19 -27.63 1.72 -12.60
N LEU A 20 -28.90 1.35 -12.52
CA LEU A 20 -29.47 0.32 -13.41
C LEU A 20 -30.83 0.79 -13.94
N ALA A 21 -30.84 1.79 -14.81
CA ALA A 21 -31.96 2.07 -15.72
C ALA A 21 -31.44 3.02 -16.79
N ILE A 22 -31.20 2.52 -17.97
CA ILE A 22 -31.39 3.12 -19.31
C ILE A 22 -30.61 2.23 -20.31
N ILE A 23 -31.21 1.13 -20.74
CA ILE A 23 -31.00 0.56 -22.07
C ILE A 23 -32.37 0.00 -22.49
N THR A 24 -33.16 0.80 -23.16
CA THR A 24 -34.31 0.34 -23.92
C THR A 24 -34.17 0.79 -25.37
N VAL A 25 -34.08 -0.21 -26.23
CA VAL A 25 -34.79 -0.33 -27.53
C VAL A 25 -34.46 0.68 -28.62
N LEU A 26 -33.79 0.19 -29.64
CA LEU A 26 -34.13 0.55 -31.04
C LEU A 26 -33.93 -0.70 -31.92
N ALA A 27 -35.00 -1.48 -31.98
CA ALA A 27 -35.25 -2.42 -33.07
C ALA A 27 -36.03 -1.63 -34.13
N SER A 28 -35.49 -1.48 -35.33
CA SER A 28 -36.29 -1.13 -36.49
C SER A 28 -35.51 -1.34 -37.78
N GLY A 29 -36.02 -2.21 -38.62
CA GLY A 29 -36.14 -1.99 -40.06
C GLY A 29 -35.07 -2.63 -40.95
N ILE A 30 -35.21 -3.92 -41.20
CA ILE A 30 -34.63 -4.54 -42.41
C ILE A 30 -35.51 -4.14 -43.59
N VAL A 31 -35.07 -3.22 -44.45
CA VAL A 31 -35.64 -2.97 -45.78
C VAL A 31 -34.73 -3.72 -46.77
N LEU A 32 -35.25 -4.82 -47.31
CA LEU A 32 -34.69 -5.47 -48.51
C LEU A 32 -35.00 -4.58 -49.71
N THR A 33 -34.03 -3.82 -50.19
CA THR A 33 -34.07 -3.28 -51.56
C THR A 33 -33.18 -4.14 -52.44
N ALA A 34 -33.83 -4.93 -53.30
CA ALA A 34 -33.18 -5.59 -54.39
C ALA A 34 -32.76 -4.53 -55.42
N THR A 35 -31.50 -4.20 -55.54
CA THR A 35 -30.94 -3.39 -56.61
C THR A 35 -30.18 -4.29 -57.58
N ALA A 36 -30.62 -4.24 -58.84
CA ALA A 36 -30.01 -4.92 -59.96
C ALA A 36 -28.51 -4.60 -60.09
N GLN A 37 -27.70 -5.62 -60.23
CA GLN A 37 -26.25 -5.56 -60.39
C GLN A 37 -25.92 -5.12 -61.82
N PRO A 38 -25.19 -4.03 -62.04
CA PRO A 38 -24.62 -3.71 -63.34
C PRO A 38 -23.46 -4.66 -63.69
N PRO A 39 -23.14 -4.90 -64.95
CA PRO A 39 -22.12 -5.86 -65.34
C PRO A 39 -20.71 -5.47 -64.88
N ALA A 40 -20.00 -6.43 -64.41
CA ALA A 40 -18.65 -6.36 -63.87
C ALA A 40 -17.66 -5.68 -64.84
N ALA A 41 -17.08 -4.58 -64.38
CA ALA A 41 -15.84 -4.06 -64.96
C ALA A 41 -14.66 -4.97 -64.56
N PRO A 42 -13.63 -5.15 -65.40
CA PRO A 42 -12.50 -6.03 -65.07
C PRO A 42 -11.77 -5.53 -63.85
N ALA A 43 -11.63 -6.41 -62.88
CA ALA A 43 -10.93 -6.18 -61.62
C ALA A 43 -9.46 -5.78 -61.88
N ALA A 44 -9.10 -4.58 -61.44
CA ALA A 44 -7.70 -4.20 -61.30
C ALA A 44 -7.00 -5.18 -60.33
N PRO A 45 -5.75 -5.58 -60.57
CA PRO A 45 -5.05 -6.43 -59.64
C PRO A 45 -4.95 -5.78 -58.26
N ALA A 46 -5.56 -6.42 -57.25
CA ALA A 46 -5.42 -6.05 -55.86
C ALA A 46 -3.94 -6.01 -55.50
N ALA A 47 -3.45 -4.79 -55.19
CA ALA A 47 -2.12 -4.65 -54.64
C ALA A 47 -2.10 -5.44 -53.33
N THR A 48 -1.40 -6.59 -53.35
CA THR A 48 -1.05 -7.36 -52.16
C THR A 48 -0.28 -6.43 -51.24
N ALA A 49 -0.97 -5.96 -50.16
CA ALA A 49 -0.27 -5.32 -49.04
C ALA A 49 0.84 -6.27 -48.57
N PRO A 50 2.08 -5.80 -48.36
CA PRO A 50 3.14 -6.66 -47.86
C PRO A 50 2.65 -7.23 -46.53
N ALA A 51 2.48 -8.54 -46.43
CA ALA A 51 2.26 -9.26 -45.20
C ALA A 51 3.42 -8.87 -44.29
N ALA A 52 3.12 -8.14 -43.22
CA ALA A 52 4.07 -7.89 -42.15
C ALA A 52 4.56 -9.26 -41.72
N THR A 53 5.79 -9.57 -42.04
CA THR A 53 6.49 -10.78 -41.58
C THR A 53 6.54 -10.67 -40.07
N ALA A 54 5.59 -11.32 -39.39
CA ALA A 54 5.67 -11.55 -37.96
C ALA A 54 7.00 -12.30 -37.74
N ALA A 55 7.93 -11.60 -37.09
CA ALA A 55 9.15 -12.23 -36.62
C ALA A 55 8.78 -13.52 -35.88
N PRO A 56 9.48 -14.66 -36.07
CA PRO A 56 9.17 -15.87 -35.36
C PRO A 56 9.24 -15.59 -33.87
N ALA A 57 8.07 -15.57 -33.22
CA ALA A 57 7.98 -15.43 -31.78
C ALA A 57 8.61 -16.68 -31.17
N GLY A 58 9.84 -16.56 -30.69
CA GLY A 58 10.45 -17.58 -29.86
C GLY A 58 9.53 -17.91 -28.67
N PRO A 59 9.80 -18.99 -27.91
CA PRO A 59 8.97 -19.34 -26.75
C PRO A 59 8.82 -18.14 -25.82
N ALA A 60 7.56 -17.76 -25.50
CA ALA A 60 7.27 -16.62 -24.67
C ALA A 60 7.95 -16.75 -23.29
N LYS A 61 8.84 -15.83 -22.97
CA LYS A 61 9.52 -15.79 -21.66
C LYS A 61 8.72 -14.89 -20.73
N ILE A 62 8.05 -15.50 -19.74
CA ILE A 62 7.16 -14.80 -18.81
C ILE A 62 7.86 -14.66 -17.46
N ALA A 63 7.72 -13.50 -16.82
CA ALA A 63 8.18 -13.24 -15.47
C ALA A 63 7.04 -12.70 -14.59
N VAL A 64 7.25 -12.75 -13.28
CA VAL A 64 6.39 -12.09 -12.28
C VAL A 64 7.22 -11.12 -11.46
N ILE A 65 6.59 -10.02 -11.03
CA ILE A 65 7.21 -9.02 -10.18
C ILE A 65 6.24 -8.56 -9.10
N ALA A 66 6.71 -8.40 -7.87
CA ALA A 66 6.02 -7.65 -6.84
C ALA A 66 6.44 -6.18 -6.94
N PHE A 67 5.81 -5.44 -7.88
CA PHE A 67 6.27 -4.10 -8.26
C PHE A 67 6.27 -3.10 -7.11
N GLN A 68 5.20 -3.05 -6.30
CA GLN A 68 5.14 -2.17 -5.12
C GLN A 68 6.26 -2.49 -4.12
N LEU A 69 6.53 -3.78 -3.91
CA LEU A 69 7.62 -4.21 -3.05
C LEU A 69 8.99 -3.83 -3.65
N ALA A 70 9.14 -3.98 -4.97
CA ALA A 70 10.37 -3.58 -5.66
C ALA A 70 10.66 -2.09 -5.46
N VAL A 71 9.67 -1.21 -5.68
CA VAL A 71 9.79 0.23 -5.44
C VAL A 71 10.19 0.54 -4.00
N ALA A 72 9.49 -0.04 -3.02
CA ALA A 72 9.74 0.22 -1.60
C ALA A 72 11.10 -0.29 -1.11
N GLN A 73 11.62 -1.39 -1.68
CA GLN A 73 12.87 -2.02 -1.26
C GLN A 73 14.11 -1.49 -1.98
N THR A 74 13.99 -0.59 -2.95
CA THR A 74 15.16 0.10 -3.50
C THR A 74 15.86 0.92 -2.42
N ASN A 75 17.17 1.12 -2.55
CA ASN A 75 17.93 1.97 -1.61
C ASN A 75 17.37 3.40 -1.55
N GLU A 76 16.98 3.95 -2.71
CA GLU A 76 16.35 5.27 -2.81
C GLU A 76 14.98 5.27 -2.11
N GLY A 77 14.17 4.23 -2.31
CA GLY A 77 12.88 4.09 -1.66
C GLY A 77 12.98 4.07 -0.13
N GLN A 78 13.85 3.22 0.39
CA GLN A 78 14.07 3.14 1.84
C GLN A 78 14.54 4.47 2.44
N ARG A 79 15.44 5.20 1.75
CA ARG A 79 15.88 6.54 2.20
C ARG A 79 14.75 7.55 2.18
N ASN A 80 14.05 7.62 1.06
CA ASN A 80 12.97 8.57 0.89
C ASN A 80 11.85 8.36 1.92
N PHE A 81 11.49 7.10 2.20
CA PHE A 81 10.53 6.79 3.27
C PHE A 81 11.05 7.18 4.66
N ALA A 82 12.34 6.92 4.95
CA ALA A 82 12.95 7.34 6.21
C ALA A 82 13.00 8.85 6.36
N ASP A 83 13.28 9.58 5.29
CA ASP A 83 13.32 11.04 5.29
C ASP A 83 11.91 11.64 5.42
N LEU A 84 10.91 11.02 4.80
CA LEU A 84 9.50 11.38 4.99
C LEU A 84 9.08 11.20 6.46
N GLN A 85 9.43 10.08 7.08
CA GLN A 85 9.17 9.84 8.50
C GLN A 85 9.83 10.90 9.38
N LYS A 86 11.09 11.25 9.11
CA LYS A 86 11.77 12.35 9.84
C LYS A 86 11.11 13.70 9.63
N LYS A 87 10.60 13.98 8.44
CA LYS A 87 9.84 15.21 8.13
C LYS A 87 8.61 15.36 9.02
N TYR A 88 7.90 14.24 9.26
CA TYR A 88 6.65 14.26 10.01
C TYR A 88 6.81 14.04 11.52
N ALA A 89 7.90 13.44 11.99
CA ALA A 89 8.15 13.20 13.40
C ALA A 89 7.96 14.43 14.32
N PRO A 90 8.44 15.65 13.98
CA PRO A 90 8.20 16.82 14.81
C PRO A 90 6.73 17.25 14.84
N LYS A 91 5.98 17.10 13.73
CA LYS A 91 4.55 17.40 13.68
C LYS A 91 3.76 16.42 14.58
N GLU A 92 4.08 15.12 14.51
CA GLU A 92 3.49 14.09 15.38
C GLU A 92 3.77 14.35 16.85
N ALA A 93 5.01 14.74 17.20
CA ALA A 93 5.38 15.13 18.56
C ALA A 93 4.59 16.35 19.05
N SER A 94 4.34 17.35 18.19
CA SER A 94 3.53 18.53 18.49
C SER A 94 2.08 18.15 18.77
N LEU A 95 1.47 17.30 17.91
CA LEU A 95 0.10 16.80 18.12
C LEU A 95 -0.04 16.03 19.43
N LYS A 96 0.95 15.20 19.74
CA LYS A 96 0.98 14.49 21.03
C LYS A 96 1.03 15.46 22.20
N SER A 97 1.89 16.47 22.14
CA SER A 97 1.99 17.50 23.17
C SER A 97 0.67 18.26 23.35
N LEU A 98 0.00 18.62 22.24
CA LEU A 98 -1.31 19.29 22.27
C LEU A 98 -2.39 18.39 22.89
N SER A 99 -2.37 17.08 22.57
CA SER A 99 -3.27 16.10 23.18
C SER A 99 -3.04 15.98 24.69
N ASP A 100 -1.77 15.86 25.12
CA ASP A 100 -1.40 15.77 26.53
C ASP A 100 -1.81 17.06 27.30
N GLU A 101 -1.72 18.24 26.67
CA GLU A 101 -2.17 19.52 27.24
C GLU A 101 -3.69 19.54 27.41
N ILE A 102 -4.46 19.09 26.41
CA ILE A 102 -5.93 18.99 26.49
C ILE A 102 -6.34 18.09 27.66
N ASP A 103 -5.69 16.96 27.80
CA ASP A 103 -5.96 16.01 28.88
C ASP A 103 -5.67 16.62 30.25
N ASN A 104 -4.55 17.34 30.38
CA ASN A 104 -4.19 18.03 31.61
C ASN A 104 -5.18 19.14 31.97
N LEU A 105 -5.58 19.99 31.01
CA LEU A 105 -6.58 21.05 31.23
C LEU A 105 -7.94 20.44 31.59
N THR A 106 -8.33 19.36 30.97
CA THR A 106 -9.58 18.66 31.26
C THR A 106 -9.59 18.11 32.69
N LYS A 107 -8.50 17.45 33.11
CA LYS A 107 -8.34 16.97 34.49
C LYS A 107 -8.36 18.11 35.52
N GLN A 108 -7.68 19.23 35.21
CA GLN A 108 -7.70 20.40 36.09
C GLN A 108 -9.09 21.00 36.24
N LEU A 109 -9.85 21.10 35.13
CA LEU A 109 -11.23 21.58 35.19
C LEU A 109 -12.13 20.63 35.98
N GLN A 110 -11.95 19.32 35.88
CA GLN A 110 -12.70 18.33 36.65
C GLN A 110 -12.40 18.40 38.15
N THR A 111 -11.12 18.56 38.54
CA THR A 111 -10.69 18.50 39.94
C THR A 111 -10.87 19.85 40.65
N GLN A 112 -10.68 20.96 39.96
CA GLN A 112 -10.72 22.31 40.52
C GLN A 112 -11.99 23.08 40.16
N GLY A 113 -12.85 22.56 39.30
CA GLY A 113 -14.00 23.23 38.75
C GLY A 113 -14.99 23.73 39.82
N ALA A 114 -15.10 23.01 40.94
CA ALA A 114 -15.98 23.40 42.05
C ALA A 114 -15.50 24.66 42.80
N SER A 115 -14.20 24.97 42.78
CA SER A 115 -13.60 26.14 43.42
C SER A 115 -13.47 27.35 42.52
N LEU A 116 -13.79 27.20 41.23
CA LEU A 116 -13.73 28.28 40.23
C LEU A 116 -15.04 29.05 40.15
N SER A 117 -14.95 30.35 39.82
CA SER A 117 -16.12 31.12 39.40
C SER A 117 -16.72 30.57 38.10
N ASP A 118 -18.01 30.82 37.85
CA ASP A 118 -18.67 30.36 36.61
C ASP A 118 -17.99 30.94 35.34
N ALA A 119 -17.53 32.19 35.42
CA ALA A 119 -16.81 32.85 34.33
C ALA A 119 -15.47 32.13 34.02
N GLU A 120 -14.71 31.78 35.04
CA GLU A 120 -13.43 31.06 34.88
C GLU A 120 -13.64 29.64 34.38
N ARG A 121 -14.67 28.94 34.86
CA ARG A 121 -15.03 27.59 34.41
C ARG A 121 -15.39 27.61 32.92
N ASN A 122 -16.22 28.55 32.49
CA ASN A 122 -16.59 28.73 31.10
C ASN A 122 -15.41 29.09 30.21
N ASN A 123 -14.50 29.96 30.67
CA ASN A 123 -13.28 30.30 29.92
C ASN A 123 -12.36 29.07 29.75
N ARG A 124 -12.15 28.26 30.77
CA ARG A 124 -11.35 27.04 30.68
C ARG A 124 -12.00 26.00 29.77
N ALA A 125 -13.32 25.80 29.87
CA ALA A 125 -14.06 24.94 28.98
C ALA A 125 -13.89 25.37 27.51
N LYS A 126 -14.04 26.66 27.23
CA LYS A 126 -13.81 27.22 25.89
C LYS A 126 -12.38 26.98 25.39
N THR A 127 -11.38 27.20 26.24
CA THR A 127 -9.97 26.94 25.88
C THR A 127 -9.74 25.46 25.50
N ILE A 128 -10.34 24.52 26.25
CA ILE A 128 -10.28 23.11 25.97
C ILE A 128 -10.93 22.79 24.60
N ASP A 129 -12.11 23.36 24.34
CA ASP A 129 -12.82 23.15 23.08
C ASP A 129 -12.04 23.72 21.87
N ASP A 130 -11.45 24.91 22.03
CA ASP A 130 -10.65 25.53 20.98
C ASP A 130 -9.39 24.69 20.67
N LYS A 131 -8.72 24.18 21.72
CA LYS A 131 -7.56 23.27 21.56
C LYS A 131 -7.95 21.93 20.92
N LYS A 132 -9.10 21.35 21.25
CA LYS A 132 -9.61 20.14 20.59
C LYS A 132 -9.83 20.36 19.10
N LYS A 133 -10.48 21.48 18.73
CA LYS A 133 -10.67 21.85 17.32
C LYS A 133 -9.36 22.10 16.60
N GLN A 134 -8.35 22.62 17.30
CA GLN A 134 -7.00 22.77 16.76
C GLN A 134 -6.36 21.40 16.51
N LEU A 135 -6.42 20.48 17.48
CA LEU A 135 -5.90 19.12 17.36
C LEU A 135 -6.54 18.38 16.20
N ASP A 136 -7.86 18.46 16.06
CA ASP A 136 -8.59 17.80 14.97
C ASP A 136 -8.12 18.31 13.59
N ARG A 137 -8.02 19.63 13.43
CA ARG A 137 -7.55 20.25 12.18
C ARG A 137 -6.11 19.87 11.86
N GLU A 138 -5.19 20.03 12.83
CA GLU A 138 -3.77 19.71 12.61
C GLU A 138 -3.56 18.22 12.33
N THR A 139 -4.38 17.34 12.92
CA THR A 139 -4.35 15.90 12.64
C THR A 139 -4.82 15.60 11.22
N GLU A 140 -5.88 16.25 10.77
CA GLU A 140 -6.39 16.11 9.40
C GLU A 140 -5.38 16.65 8.37
N ASP A 141 -4.82 17.82 8.62
CA ASP A 141 -3.78 18.41 7.76
C ASP A 141 -2.56 17.52 7.68
N LEU A 142 -2.07 16.99 8.82
CA LEU A 142 -0.94 16.06 8.85
C LEU A 142 -1.21 14.79 8.04
N ARG A 143 -2.42 14.25 8.17
CA ARG A 143 -2.83 13.06 7.43
C ARG A 143 -2.89 13.32 5.92
N ASN A 144 -3.48 14.44 5.52
CA ASN A 144 -3.62 14.79 4.11
C ASN A 144 -2.26 15.07 3.46
N ASP A 145 -1.43 15.90 4.11
CA ASP A 145 -0.06 16.17 3.69
C ASP A 145 0.77 14.89 3.56
N GLY A 146 0.69 14.02 4.58
CA GLY A 146 1.44 12.77 4.60
C GLY A 146 1.01 11.79 3.50
N GLN A 147 -0.30 11.70 3.22
CA GLN A 147 -0.81 10.88 2.12
C GLN A 147 -0.37 11.41 0.76
N GLN A 148 -0.42 12.72 0.56
CA GLN A 148 0.01 13.35 -0.69
C GLN A 148 1.52 13.16 -0.91
N ASP A 149 2.34 13.49 0.07
CA ASP A 149 3.79 13.32 0.00
C ASP A 149 4.19 11.85 -0.27
N MET A 150 3.51 10.90 0.38
CA MET A 150 3.71 9.47 0.17
C MET A 150 3.37 9.06 -1.26
N GLN A 151 2.24 9.56 -1.79
CA GLN A 151 1.80 9.26 -3.15
C GLN A 151 2.78 9.85 -4.19
N ASP A 152 3.19 11.09 -4.00
CA ASP A 152 4.13 11.77 -4.89
C ASP A 152 5.49 11.08 -4.89
N LEU A 153 5.99 10.72 -3.71
CA LEU A 153 7.22 9.96 -3.56
C LEU A 153 7.13 8.61 -4.27
N TYR A 154 6.05 7.88 -4.04
CA TYR A 154 5.84 6.59 -4.68
C TYR A 154 5.77 6.71 -6.20
N ASN A 155 4.98 7.64 -6.73
CA ASN A 155 4.82 7.83 -8.18
C ASN A 155 6.14 8.18 -8.87
N ASN A 156 6.91 9.11 -8.27
CA ASN A 156 8.22 9.51 -8.79
C ASN A 156 9.21 8.34 -8.82
N LEU A 157 9.23 7.54 -7.76
CA LEU A 157 10.14 6.41 -7.66
C LEU A 157 9.67 5.24 -8.55
N ALA A 158 8.36 4.98 -8.60
CA ALA A 158 7.77 3.95 -9.43
C ALA A 158 8.07 4.17 -10.93
N ALA A 159 8.01 5.40 -11.41
CA ALA A 159 8.38 5.73 -12.78
C ALA A 159 9.84 5.35 -13.08
N LYS A 160 10.77 5.69 -12.21
CA LYS A 160 12.19 5.35 -12.36
C LYS A 160 12.45 3.83 -12.32
N VAL A 161 11.78 3.13 -11.39
CA VAL A 161 11.89 1.67 -11.28
C VAL A 161 11.28 0.98 -12.49
N TYR A 162 10.18 1.53 -13.03
CA TYR A 162 9.56 1.02 -14.26
C TYR A 162 10.51 1.08 -15.45
N ASP A 163 11.21 2.20 -15.66
CA ASP A 163 12.18 2.34 -16.73
C ASP A 163 13.32 1.31 -16.63
N VAL A 164 13.76 1.02 -15.40
CA VAL A 164 14.77 -0.02 -15.17
C VAL A 164 14.22 -1.40 -15.41
N MET A 165 13.01 -1.67 -14.96
CA MET A 165 12.32 -2.94 -15.19
C MET A 165 12.15 -3.21 -16.69
N GLN A 166 11.73 -2.20 -17.47
CA GLN A 166 11.59 -2.31 -18.92
C GLN A 166 12.93 -2.64 -19.57
N SER A 167 13.98 -1.89 -19.27
CA SER A 167 15.33 -2.15 -19.80
C SER A 167 15.83 -3.53 -19.41
N TYR A 168 15.57 -3.98 -18.20
CA TYR A 168 15.92 -5.33 -17.74
C TYR A 168 15.13 -6.40 -18.51
N ALA A 169 13.84 -6.18 -18.73
CA ALA A 169 12.99 -7.10 -19.49
C ALA A 169 13.50 -7.29 -20.92
N GLU A 170 13.84 -6.22 -21.60
CA GLU A 170 14.38 -6.24 -22.96
C GLU A 170 15.72 -7.00 -23.03
N GLN A 171 16.65 -6.69 -22.12
CA GLN A 171 17.96 -7.34 -22.04
C GLN A 171 17.86 -8.84 -21.76
N GLN A 172 16.91 -9.25 -20.94
CA GLN A 172 16.70 -10.65 -20.58
C GLN A 172 15.76 -11.40 -21.54
N GLY A 173 15.16 -10.69 -22.51
CA GLY A 173 14.24 -11.26 -23.49
C GLY A 173 12.90 -11.71 -22.90
N PHE A 174 12.42 -11.04 -21.85
CA PHE A 174 11.06 -11.27 -21.35
C PHE A 174 10.05 -10.65 -22.31
N THR A 175 9.00 -11.42 -22.62
CA THR A 175 7.89 -11.00 -23.50
C THR A 175 6.69 -10.50 -22.70
N LEU A 176 6.59 -10.88 -21.42
CA LEU A 176 5.50 -10.50 -20.53
C LEU A 176 6.00 -10.47 -19.09
N ILE A 177 5.64 -9.43 -18.34
CA ILE A 177 5.83 -9.35 -16.90
C ILE A 177 4.47 -9.13 -16.26
N LEU A 178 4.13 -9.96 -15.27
CA LEU A 178 2.88 -9.86 -14.51
C LEU A 178 3.16 -9.31 -13.11
N ASP A 179 2.41 -8.27 -12.71
CA ASP A 179 2.50 -7.75 -11.35
C ASP A 179 1.71 -8.62 -10.37
N ILE A 180 2.39 -9.07 -9.32
CA ILE A 180 1.81 -9.85 -8.22
C ILE A 180 1.67 -9.06 -6.93
N SER A 181 1.83 -7.73 -6.95
CA SER A 181 1.72 -6.87 -5.77
C SER A 181 0.29 -6.77 -5.24
N GLN A 182 -0.70 -6.97 -6.10
CA GLN A 182 -2.11 -6.78 -5.75
C GLN A 182 -2.72 -8.06 -5.20
N GLN A 183 -3.62 -7.92 -4.21
CA GLN A 183 -4.33 -9.04 -3.59
C GLN A 183 -5.18 -9.85 -4.59
N GLN A 184 -5.62 -9.22 -5.66
CA GLN A 184 -6.41 -9.86 -6.74
C GLN A 184 -5.55 -10.16 -7.97
N SER A 185 -4.28 -10.51 -7.77
CA SER A 185 -3.44 -10.94 -8.87
C SER A 185 -4.00 -12.22 -9.52
N PRO A 186 -4.06 -12.28 -10.86
CA PRO A 186 -4.49 -13.49 -11.56
C PRO A 186 -3.48 -14.64 -11.48
N VAL A 187 -2.30 -14.39 -10.92
CA VAL A 187 -1.23 -15.38 -10.80
C VAL A 187 -1.42 -16.21 -9.54
N LEU A 188 -1.79 -17.47 -9.69
CA LEU A 188 -1.97 -18.41 -8.57
C LEU A 188 -0.66 -19.08 -8.14
N TYR A 189 0.26 -19.25 -9.09
CA TYR A 189 1.55 -19.89 -8.85
C TYR A 189 2.61 -19.34 -9.82
N ALA A 190 3.79 -19.08 -9.29
CA ALA A 190 4.99 -18.78 -10.06
C ALA A 190 6.20 -19.45 -9.38
N SER A 191 7.07 -20.08 -10.15
CA SER A 191 8.32 -20.62 -9.61
C SER A 191 9.25 -19.48 -9.18
N GLN A 192 10.16 -19.75 -8.23
CA GLN A 192 11.11 -18.73 -7.75
C GLN A 192 11.98 -18.15 -8.87
N GLY A 193 12.36 -18.96 -9.85
CA GLY A 193 13.14 -18.51 -11.01
C GLY A 193 12.40 -17.56 -11.96
N THR A 194 11.07 -17.47 -11.86
CA THR A 194 10.24 -16.58 -12.66
C THR A 194 10.09 -15.20 -11.99
N ASN A 195 10.39 -15.08 -10.68
CA ASN A 195 10.24 -13.83 -9.93
C ASN A 195 11.47 -12.95 -10.12
N ILE A 196 11.26 -11.80 -10.75
CA ILE A 196 12.33 -10.83 -11.05
C ILE A 196 12.35 -9.63 -10.09
N THR A 197 11.59 -9.65 -8.99
CA THR A 197 11.53 -8.54 -8.03
C THR A 197 12.93 -8.14 -7.53
N LYS A 198 13.69 -9.11 -7.01
CA LYS A 198 15.04 -8.84 -6.52
C LYS A 198 16.01 -8.41 -7.63
N PRO A 199 16.11 -9.10 -8.78
CA PRO A 199 16.92 -8.66 -9.91
C PRO A 199 16.66 -7.21 -10.35
N VAL A 200 15.39 -6.79 -10.39
CA VAL A 200 15.03 -5.40 -10.75
C VAL A 200 15.47 -4.40 -9.66
N ILE A 201 15.31 -4.74 -8.37
CA ILE A 201 15.82 -3.93 -7.26
C ILE A 201 17.34 -3.75 -7.37
N ASP A 202 18.07 -4.84 -7.58
CA ASP A 202 19.53 -4.82 -7.70
C ASP A 202 19.96 -3.98 -8.91
N ALA A 203 19.31 -4.13 -10.06
CA ALA A 203 19.58 -3.33 -11.26
C ALA A 203 19.28 -1.85 -11.01
N TYR A 204 18.21 -1.53 -10.32
CA TYR A 204 17.88 -0.16 -9.96
C TYR A 204 18.92 0.44 -9.01
N ASN A 205 19.31 -0.27 -7.97
CA ASN A 205 20.30 0.21 -7.01
C ASN A 205 21.65 0.48 -7.64
N VAL A 206 22.06 -0.32 -8.62
CA VAL A 206 23.26 -0.09 -9.41
C VAL A 206 23.11 1.17 -10.27
N LYS A 207 21.97 1.32 -10.98
CA LYS A 207 21.73 2.47 -11.89
C LYS A 207 21.58 3.78 -11.12
N SER A 208 20.88 3.77 -9.99
CA SER A 208 20.63 4.97 -9.18
C SER A 208 21.89 5.43 -8.42
N GLY A 209 22.84 4.54 -8.14
CA GLY A 209 24.03 4.84 -7.35
C GLY A 209 23.75 5.21 -5.89
N VAL A 210 22.50 5.09 -5.43
CA VAL A 210 22.12 5.41 -4.06
C VAL A 210 22.63 4.30 -3.12
N PRO A 211 23.52 4.60 -2.16
CA PRO A 211 24.01 3.59 -1.24
C PRO A 211 22.89 3.06 -0.35
N ALA A 212 23.00 1.78 0.03
CA ALA A 212 22.04 1.17 0.97
C ALA A 212 21.91 2.03 2.24
N PRO A 213 20.71 2.17 2.82
CA PRO A 213 20.55 2.77 4.14
C PRO A 213 21.47 2.05 5.12
N ALA A 214 22.07 2.81 6.06
CA ALA A 214 22.79 2.18 7.16
C ALA A 214 21.86 1.15 7.82
N ALA A 215 22.31 -0.09 7.91
CA ALA A 215 21.53 -1.14 8.54
C ALA A 215 21.08 -0.64 9.92
N GLN A 216 19.78 -0.44 10.11
CA GLN A 216 19.27 -0.27 11.47
C GLN A 216 19.74 -1.49 12.26
N PRO A 217 20.30 -1.30 13.47
CA PRO A 217 20.62 -2.44 14.31
C PRO A 217 19.39 -3.33 14.34
N ALA A 218 19.50 -4.53 13.80
CA ALA A 218 18.43 -5.51 13.87
C ALA A 218 17.97 -5.50 15.32
N ALA A 219 16.68 -5.19 15.56
CA ALA A 219 16.09 -5.33 16.87
C ALA A 219 16.55 -6.70 17.36
N GLU A 220 17.37 -6.72 18.40
CA GLU A 220 17.94 -7.95 18.95
C GLU A 220 16.77 -8.91 19.15
N THR A 221 16.69 -9.91 18.27
CA THR A 221 15.86 -11.07 18.56
C THR A 221 16.31 -11.54 19.95
N PRO A 222 15.38 -11.64 20.93
CA PRO A 222 15.75 -12.06 22.27
C PRO A 222 16.57 -13.35 22.13
N ARG A 223 17.87 -13.30 22.45
CA ARG A 223 18.71 -14.51 22.50
C ARG A 223 17.98 -15.52 23.35
N PRO A 224 17.80 -16.75 22.89
CA PRO A 224 17.28 -17.80 23.74
C PRO A 224 18.12 -17.81 25.02
N ARG A 225 17.46 -17.56 26.15
CA ARG A 225 18.10 -17.61 27.46
C ARG A 225 18.78 -18.97 27.58
N PRO A 226 20.10 -19.08 27.92
CA PRO A 226 20.73 -20.36 28.12
C PRO A 226 19.89 -21.17 29.12
N ALA A 227 19.56 -22.39 28.72
CA ALA A 227 18.82 -23.30 29.58
C ALA A 227 19.63 -23.47 30.86
N THR A 228 19.03 -23.10 32.00
CA THR A 228 19.59 -23.41 33.33
C THR A 228 19.76 -24.93 33.42
N PRO A 229 20.96 -25.42 33.85
CA PRO A 229 21.15 -26.87 33.99
C PRO A 229 20.16 -27.40 35.00
N THR A 230 19.32 -28.32 34.57
CA THR A 230 18.40 -29.05 35.43
C THR A 230 19.23 -29.84 36.43
N ARG A 231 19.15 -29.50 37.72
CA ARG A 231 19.73 -30.25 38.82
C ARG A 231 19.13 -31.66 38.83
N PRO A 232 19.92 -32.74 38.83
CA PRO A 232 19.36 -34.10 38.92
C PRO A 232 18.70 -34.30 40.26
N ALA A 233 17.42 -34.60 40.25
CA ALA A 233 16.68 -35.11 41.40
C ALA A 233 17.05 -36.58 41.61
N GLY A 234 17.72 -36.88 42.69
CA GLY A 234 18.07 -38.24 43.02
C GLY A 234 18.91 -38.40 44.26
N ALA A 235 18.32 -38.20 45.44
CA ALA A 235 18.80 -38.84 46.64
C ALA A 235 17.62 -38.96 47.61
N THR A 236 16.97 -40.10 47.59
CA THR A 236 16.05 -40.55 48.61
C THR A 236 16.86 -40.85 49.90
N PRO A 237 16.43 -40.37 51.08
CA PRO A 237 17.04 -40.75 52.33
C PRO A 237 16.53 -42.16 52.72
N LYS A 238 17.49 -43.02 53.04
CA LYS A 238 17.28 -44.37 53.60
C LYS A 238 16.74 -44.22 55.02
N PRO A 239 15.69 -44.98 55.46
CA PRO A 239 15.19 -44.95 56.80
C PRO A 239 16.16 -45.68 57.78
N PRO A 240 16.20 -45.31 59.08
CA PRO A 240 17.05 -45.96 60.07
C PRO A 240 16.47 -47.29 60.47
N THR A 241 17.31 -48.31 60.53
CA THR A 241 17.06 -49.62 61.14
C THR A 241 17.23 -49.53 62.64
N HIS A 242 16.23 -50.01 63.36
CA HIS A 242 16.31 -50.61 64.66
C HIS A 242 16.04 -52.11 64.53
#